data_e50b95275cfc52548b1d3ccc15feb583
#
_entry.id   e50b95275cfc52548b1d3ccc15feb583
#
_cell.length_a   1.000
_cell.length_b   1.000
_cell.length_c   1.000
_cell.angle_alpha   90.00
_cell.angle_beta   90.00
_cell.angle_gamma   90.00
#
_symmetry.space_group_name_H-M   'P 1'
#
loop_
_entity.id
_entity.type
_entity.pdbx_description
1 polymer ?
#
loop_
_entity_poly.entity_id
_entity_poly.type
_entity_poly.pdbx_seq_one_letter_code
_entity_poly.pdbx_strand_id
1 'polypeptide(L)'
;MRKIIFLLLFWNCTSTIYSQADKVTIDQSKSGFKLKVNGQDFIVNGMNWDYFPIGKNYTYILWEQPEEMIKKALDSEMPLLKNMGVNTIRVYTGIPKKWIEYIYNKYGIYTMLNHSFGRYGLSINGAWVANTEYSDAGTRDVLLKEVKQLALEYKDTKGLLLFLLGNENNFGLFWGGAETEDIPVQDRKSTARAQSLYKLFNEAAIAMKTIDNSHPIAICNGDLLFLDQIAKECTDVDVFGINVYRGVSFGDLFERVKKEYGKPVLFTEFGSDAFNAITNKEDQIAQATILRGNWKEIYENADGIGKSNNCIGGFTFQFSDGWWKTGQIINLDIHDTSASWANGGYVFDFEKGKNNMNEEWFGICSKGPTDENGIYQLTPRSAYYILKKVHQLNPYANSNSLKKLQKNFNKITSSKGSE
;
A
#
# COMPACT_ATOMS: atom_id res chain seq x y z
N MET A 1 -72.15 33.16 -0.80
CA MET A 1 -70.71 33.29 -0.55
C MET A 1 -70.07 31.90 -0.58
N ARG A 2 -69.42 31.53 -1.71
CA ARG A 2 -68.70 30.26 -1.85
C ARG A 2 -67.27 30.45 -1.42
N LYS A 3 -66.85 29.72 -0.38
CA LYS A 3 -65.42 29.68 0.08
C LYS A 3 -64.65 28.71 -0.83
N ILE A 4 -63.67 29.25 -1.52
CA ILE A 4 -62.69 28.45 -2.31
C ILE A 4 -61.55 28.11 -1.34
N ILE A 5 -61.35 26.82 -1.09
CA ILE A 5 -60.22 26.31 -0.33
C ILE A 5 -59.10 25.97 -1.33
N PHE A 6 -57.98 26.72 -1.25
CA PHE A 6 -56.75 26.41 -1.99
C PHE A 6 -55.97 25.33 -1.23
N LEU A 7 -55.87 24.15 -1.84
CA LEU A 7 -55.02 23.07 -1.37
C LEU A 7 -53.61 23.30 -1.92
N LEU A 8 -52.69 23.74 -1.09
CA LEU A 8 -51.26 23.80 -1.43
C LEU A 8 -50.66 22.40 -1.35
N LEU A 9 -50.43 21.76 -2.47
CA LEU A 9 -49.63 20.54 -2.58
C LEU A 9 -48.14 20.90 -2.42
N PHE A 10 -47.59 20.64 -1.26
CA PHE A 10 -46.12 20.63 -1.07
C PHE A 10 -45.54 19.38 -1.76
N TRP A 11 -44.91 19.58 -2.90
CA TRP A 11 -44.11 18.56 -3.57
C TRP A 11 -42.76 18.49 -2.81
N ASN A 12 -42.62 17.50 -1.91
CA ASN A 12 -41.33 17.17 -1.34
C ASN A 12 -40.44 16.52 -2.44
N CYS A 13 -39.63 17.35 -3.10
CA CYS A 13 -38.50 16.86 -3.89
C CYS A 13 -37.45 16.33 -2.91
N THR A 14 -37.50 15.05 -2.57
CA THR A 14 -36.35 14.35 -2.00
C THR A 14 -35.31 14.22 -3.10
N SER A 15 -34.44 15.22 -3.21
CA SER A 15 -33.19 15.06 -3.96
C SER A 15 -32.38 13.99 -3.25
N THR A 16 -32.30 12.80 -3.83
CA THR A 16 -31.26 11.82 -3.51
C THR A 16 -29.94 12.51 -3.79
N ILE A 17 -29.28 12.98 -2.75
CA ILE A 17 -27.91 13.44 -2.82
C ILE A 17 -27.08 12.18 -3.11
N TYR A 18 -26.81 11.89 -4.36
CA TYR A 18 -25.74 10.98 -4.72
C TYR A 18 -24.47 11.61 -4.18
N SER A 19 -23.90 10.99 -3.16
CA SER A 19 -22.60 11.41 -2.63
C SER A 19 -21.60 11.23 -3.77
N GLN A 20 -21.13 12.34 -4.31
CA GLN A 20 -20.09 12.36 -5.33
C GLN A 20 -18.81 11.72 -4.75
N ALA A 21 -18.09 10.93 -5.54
CA ALA A 21 -16.77 10.43 -5.17
C ALA A 21 -15.83 11.58 -4.78
N ASP A 22 -14.89 11.31 -3.90
CA ASP A 22 -13.90 12.30 -3.52
C ASP A 22 -13.00 12.64 -4.72
N LYS A 23 -12.67 13.92 -4.88
CA LYS A 23 -11.69 14.34 -5.88
C LYS A 23 -10.29 14.29 -5.28
N VAL A 24 -9.46 13.39 -5.78
CA VAL A 24 -8.07 13.21 -5.35
C VAL A 24 -7.13 13.75 -6.43
N THR A 25 -6.21 14.61 -6.06
CA THR A 25 -5.27 15.23 -7.01
C THR A 25 -3.84 15.16 -6.51
N ILE A 26 -2.90 15.16 -7.45
CA ILE A 26 -1.49 15.40 -7.17
C ILE A 26 -1.19 16.84 -7.57
N ASP A 27 -0.96 17.68 -6.57
CA ASP A 27 -0.58 19.07 -6.80
C ASP A 27 0.94 19.19 -6.83
N GLN A 28 1.44 19.79 -7.91
CA GLN A 28 2.86 20.14 -8.05
C GLN A 28 3.06 21.61 -7.70
N SER A 29 3.85 21.86 -6.68
CA SER A 29 4.31 23.21 -6.30
C SER A 29 5.71 23.47 -6.86
N LYS A 30 6.25 24.68 -6.61
CA LYS A 30 7.66 24.99 -6.93
C LYS A 30 8.64 24.15 -6.10
N SER A 31 8.25 23.69 -4.92
CA SER A 31 9.09 22.94 -3.99
C SER A 31 8.97 21.42 -4.18
N GLY A 32 7.78 20.90 -4.51
CA GLY A 32 7.57 19.47 -4.57
C GLY A 32 6.13 19.08 -4.89
N PHE A 33 5.67 17.98 -4.32
CA PHE A 33 4.37 17.38 -4.60
C PHE A 33 3.55 17.16 -3.34
N LYS A 34 2.25 17.37 -3.45
CA LYS A 34 1.26 16.99 -2.43
C LYS A 34 0.12 16.18 -3.04
N LEU A 35 -0.34 15.18 -2.32
CA LEU A 35 -1.64 14.60 -2.57
C LEU A 35 -2.70 15.43 -1.84
N LYS A 36 -3.80 15.71 -2.52
CA LYS A 36 -4.96 16.40 -1.95
C LYS A 36 -6.23 15.61 -2.15
N VAL A 37 -7.07 15.63 -1.14
CA VAL A 37 -8.42 15.09 -1.18
C VAL A 37 -9.41 16.23 -1.01
N ASN A 38 -10.27 16.45 -2.00
CA ASN A 38 -11.23 17.57 -2.03
C ASN A 38 -10.55 18.93 -1.77
N GLY A 39 -9.33 19.12 -2.30
CA GLY A 39 -8.52 20.32 -2.16
C GLY A 39 -7.77 20.47 -0.83
N GLN A 40 -7.91 19.54 0.11
CA GLN A 40 -7.19 19.54 1.37
C GLN A 40 -5.92 18.71 1.29
N ASP A 41 -4.81 19.23 1.83
CA ASP A 41 -3.53 18.52 1.91
C ASP A 41 -3.69 17.20 2.65
N PHE A 42 -3.24 16.11 2.06
CA PHE A 42 -3.38 14.75 2.59
C PHE A 42 -2.05 14.00 2.54
N ILE A 43 -1.52 13.62 3.69
CA ILE A 43 -0.38 12.70 3.77
C ILE A 43 -0.92 11.28 3.97
N VAL A 44 -0.46 10.33 3.17
CA VAL A 44 -0.90 8.93 3.29
C VAL A 44 -0.21 8.30 4.49
N ASN A 45 -0.95 8.12 5.59
CA ASN A 45 -0.58 7.30 6.73
C ASN A 45 -1.19 5.92 6.51
N GLY A 46 -0.56 5.14 5.65
CA GLY A 46 -1.09 3.90 5.11
C GLY A 46 -0.69 2.65 5.87
N MET A 47 -1.50 1.62 5.70
CA MET A 47 -1.25 0.27 6.20
C MET A 47 -1.59 -0.77 5.14
N ASN A 48 -0.68 -1.71 4.89
CA ASN A 48 -1.00 -2.93 4.17
C ASN A 48 -1.87 -3.80 5.08
N TRP A 49 -3.07 -4.11 4.61
CA TRP A 49 -4.07 -4.81 5.38
C TRP A 49 -4.68 -5.94 4.57
N ASP A 50 -4.59 -7.13 5.11
CA ASP A 50 -5.27 -8.34 4.65
C ASP A 50 -5.84 -9.08 5.85
N TYR A 51 -6.88 -9.89 5.61
CA TYR A 51 -7.51 -10.68 6.66
C TYR A 51 -7.34 -12.16 6.38
N PHE A 52 -6.44 -12.81 7.11
CA PHE A 52 -6.20 -14.25 7.02
C PHE A 52 -6.29 -14.88 8.40
N PRO A 53 -7.31 -15.70 8.68
CA PRO A 53 -7.33 -16.54 9.88
C PRO A 53 -6.11 -17.46 9.94
N ILE A 54 -5.66 -17.81 11.14
CA ILE A 54 -4.62 -18.83 11.34
C ILE A 54 -5.05 -20.13 10.63
N GLY A 55 -4.14 -20.78 9.94
CA GLY A 55 -4.44 -21.93 9.09
C GLY A 55 -4.88 -21.60 7.66
N LYS A 56 -4.84 -20.33 7.29
CA LYS A 56 -5.15 -19.85 5.94
C LYS A 56 -3.98 -19.11 5.32
N ASN A 57 -3.93 -19.09 3.99
CA ASN A 57 -2.94 -18.35 3.21
C ASN A 57 -3.64 -17.47 2.16
N TYR A 58 -2.90 -16.99 1.18
CA TYR A 58 -3.37 -16.11 0.08
C TYR A 58 -4.56 -16.65 -0.72
N THR A 59 -4.92 -17.91 -0.59
CA THR A 59 -6.11 -18.48 -1.25
C THR A 59 -7.41 -18.18 -0.50
N TYR A 60 -7.32 -17.72 0.76
CA TYR A 60 -8.48 -17.28 1.51
C TYR A 60 -8.92 -15.88 1.05
N ILE A 61 -10.18 -15.75 0.69
CA ILE A 61 -10.77 -14.50 0.26
C ILE A 61 -11.84 -14.06 1.27
N LEU A 62 -11.56 -13.02 2.04
CA LEU A 62 -12.50 -12.47 3.01
C LEU A 62 -13.82 -12.05 2.33
N TRP A 63 -13.74 -11.48 1.13
CA TRP A 63 -14.87 -10.91 0.42
C TRP A 63 -15.88 -11.95 -0.10
N GLU A 64 -15.51 -13.23 -0.09
CA GLU A 64 -16.38 -14.38 -0.41
C GLU A 64 -17.05 -14.99 0.83
N GLN A 65 -16.71 -14.50 2.03
CA GLN A 65 -17.31 -14.96 3.27
C GLN A 65 -18.72 -14.37 3.48
N PRO A 66 -19.53 -14.94 4.39
CA PRO A 66 -20.82 -14.36 4.75
C PRO A 66 -20.68 -12.90 5.21
N GLU A 67 -21.63 -12.05 4.81
CA GLU A 67 -21.59 -10.61 5.08
C GLU A 67 -21.40 -10.26 6.56
N GLU A 68 -22.02 -11.04 7.46
CA GLU A 68 -21.89 -10.87 8.91
C GLU A 68 -20.46 -11.15 9.39
N MET A 69 -19.79 -12.14 8.80
CA MET A 69 -18.39 -12.44 9.10
C MET A 69 -17.47 -11.31 8.61
N ILE A 70 -17.69 -10.82 7.39
CA ILE A 70 -16.93 -9.70 6.84
C ILE A 70 -17.07 -8.46 7.73
N LYS A 71 -18.29 -8.12 8.14
CA LYS A 71 -18.54 -6.99 9.06
C LYS A 71 -17.82 -7.18 10.39
N LYS A 72 -17.90 -8.37 11.00
CA LYS A 72 -17.20 -8.67 12.25
C LYS A 72 -15.69 -8.51 12.10
N ALA A 73 -15.11 -9.03 11.02
CA ALA A 73 -13.68 -8.89 10.73
C ALA A 73 -13.27 -7.41 10.59
N LEU A 74 -14.01 -6.63 9.81
CA LEU A 74 -13.76 -5.20 9.65
C LEU A 74 -13.95 -4.44 10.97
N ASP A 75 -15.01 -4.75 11.71
CA ASP A 75 -15.35 -4.07 12.97
C ASP A 75 -14.39 -4.43 14.12
N SER A 76 -13.65 -5.54 14.02
CA SER A 76 -12.61 -5.90 14.98
C SER A 76 -11.29 -5.15 14.72
N GLU A 77 -10.95 -4.87 13.45
CA GLU A 77 -9.62 -4.37 13.09
C GLU A 77 -9.59 -2.88 12.71
N MET A 78 -10.59 -2.39 11.97
CA MET A 78 -10.61 -0.98 11.53
C MET A 78 -10.58 0.04 12.68
N PRO A 79 -11.20 -0.20 13.85
CA PRO A 79 -11.06 0.68 15.01
C PRO A 79 -9.61 0.81 15.50
N LEU A 80 -8.82 -0.27 15.47
CA LEU A 80 -7.41 -0.25 15.85
C LEU A 80 -6.59 0.59 14.87
N LEU A 81 -6.81 0.41 13.57
CA LEU A 81 -6.18 1.21 12.52
C LEU A 81 -6.51 2.71 12.67
N LYS A 82 -7.78 3.03 12.83
CA LYS A 82 -8.23 4.42 13.06
C LYS A 82 -7.61 5.03 14.32
N ASN A 83 -7.59 4.28 15.44
CA ASN A 83 -7.00 4.73 16.70
C ASN A 83 -5.49 4.98 16.58
N MET A 84 -4.81 4.26 15.70
CA MET A 84 -3.40 4.46 15.39
C MET A 84 -3.15 5.67 14.48
N GLY A 85 -4.19 6.22 13.84
CA GLY A 85 -4.09 7.34 12.91
C GLY A 85 -3.83 6.92 11.46
N VAL A 86 -4.09 5.66 11.13
CA VAL A 86 -4.14 5.20 9.74
C VAL A 86 -5.33 5.84 9.04
N ASN A 87 -5.08 6.39 7.87
CA ASN A 87 -6.10 7.04 7.05
C ASN A 87 -6.35 6.33 5.72
N THR A 88 -5.51 5.36 5.37
CA THR A 88 -5.63 4.61 4.11
C THR A 88 -5.15 3.17 4.30
N ILE A 89 -5.88 2.21 3.73
CA ILE A 89 -5.43 0.81 3.62
C ILE A 89 -5.09 0.46 2.17
N ARG A 90 -4.14 -0.46 2.01
CA ARG A 90 -3.90 -1.19 0.77
C ARG A 90 -4.33 -2.63 0.98
N VAL A 91 -5.10 -3.17 0.03
CA VAL A 91 -5.59 -4.56 0.05
C VAL A 91 -5.12 -5.26 -1.23
N TYR A 92 -4.56 -6.45 -1.10
CA TYR A 92 -3.99 -7.20 -2.24
C TYR A 92 -5.04 -8.00 -3.02
N THR A 93 -6.10 -8.43 -2.37
CA THR A 93 -7.24 -9.11 -2.99
C THR A 93 -8.32 -8.10 -3.34
N GLY A 94 -8.96 -8.27 -4.49
CA GLY A 94 -9.98 -7.34 -4.98
C GLY A 94 -11.10 -7.11 -3.97
N ILE A 95 -11.12 -5.93 -3.38
CA ILE A 95 -12.16 -5.51 -2.44
C ILE A 95 -13.39 -4.99 -3.18
N PRO A 96 -14.60 -5.54 -2.96
CA PRO A 96 -15.82 -5.02 -3.56
C PRO A 96 -16.13 -3.59 -3.12
N LYS A 97 -16.68 -2.78 -4.04
CA LYS A 97 -17.05 -1.38 -3.85
C LYS A 97 -17.80 -1.13 -2.53
N LYS A 98 -18.81 -1.96 -2.20
CA LYS A 98 -19.60 -1.81 -0.98
C LYS A 98 -18.77 -1.82 0.31
N TRP A 99 -17.63 -2.54 0.32
CA TRP A 99 -16.78 -2.63 1.49
C TRP A 99 -15.79 -1.45 1.60
N ILE A 100 -15.35 -0.89 0.47
CA ILE A 100 -14.64 0.39 0.47
C ILE A 100 -15.53 1.47 1.09
N GLU A 101 -16.78 1.57 0.63
CA GLU A 101 -17.76 2.53 1.14
C GLU A 101 -18.10 2.29 2.61
N TYR A 102 -18.23 1.02 3.04
CA TYR A 102 -18.45 0.68 4.45
C TYR A 102 -17.30 1.14 5.34
N ILE A 103 -16.06 0.80 4.97
CA ILE A 103 -14.85 1.18 5.71
C ILE A 103 -14.74 2.69 5.79
N TYR A 104 -14.91 3.38 4.68
CA TYR A 104 -14.85 4.84 4.66
C TYR A 104 -15.96 5.50 5.49
N ASN A 105 -17.21 5.13 5.28
CA ASN A 105 -18.34 5.74 5.96
C ASN A 105 -18.31 5.54 7.48
N LYS A 106 -17.83 4.39 7.94
CA LYS A 106 -17.81 4.04 9.36
C LYS A 106 -16.52 4.50 10.07
N TYR A 107 -15.39 4.41 9.38
CA TYR A 107 -14.09 4.63 10.00
C TYR A 107 -13.32 5.82 9.44
N GLY A 108 -13.70 6.36 8.29
CA GLY A 108 -12.99 7.45 7.61
C GLY A 108 -11.65 7.02 7.02
N ILE A 109 -11.48 5.72 6.74
CA ILE A 109 -10.27 5.15 6.16
C ILE A 109 -10.49 4.96 4.67
N TYR A 110 -9.60 5.52 3.86
CA TYR A 110 -9.57 5.35 2.41
C TYR A 110 -8.98 4.01 2.00
N THR A 111 -9.20 3.64 0.75
CA THR A 111 -8.62 2.42 0.14
C THR A 111 -7.79 2.80 -1.08
N MET A 112 -6.55 2.31 -1.15
CA MET A 112 -5.77 2.22 -2.37
C MET A 112 -6.12 0.90 -3.05
N LEU A 113 -6.72 0.97 -4.25
CA LEU A 113 -7.20 -0.22 -4.97
C LEU A 113 -6.11 -0.78 -5.87
N ASN A 114 -5.66 -1.99 -5.56
CA ASN A 114 -4.59 -2.66 -6.28
C ASN A 114 -5.11 -3.59 -7.39
N HIS A 115 -4.49 -3.52 -8.56
CA HIS A 115 -4.62 -4.50 -9.65
C HIS A 115 -3.26 -5.15 -9.90
N SER A 116 -3.14 -6.47 -9.83
CA SER A 116 -1.86 -7.20 -9.92
C SER A 116 -1.13 -7.02 -11.26
N PHE A 117 -1.84 -6.64 -12.30
CA PHE A 117 -1.31 -6.38 -13.63
C PHE A 117 -0.49 -7.56 -14.19
N GLY A 118 -1.01 -8.77 -13.99
CA GLY A 118 -0.38 -10.00 -14.45
C GLY A 118 0.86 -10.43 -13.66
N ARG A 119 1.16 -9.84 -12.49
CA ARG A 119 2.33 -10.20 -11.67
C ARG A 119 2.37 -11.69 -11.33
N TYR A 120 1.22 -12.26 -11.04
CA TYR A 120 1.09 -13.65 -10.61
C TYR A 120 0.54 -14.57 -11.71
N GLY A 121 0.53 -14.10 -12.97
CA GLY A 121 -0.09 -14.75 -14.10
C GLY A 121 -1.45 -14.17 -14.44
N LEU A 122 -2.01 -14.60 -15.57
CA LEU A 122 -3.33 -14.17 -16.05
C LEU A 122 -3.96 -15.24 -16.95
N SER A 123 -5.28 -15.15 -17.13
CA SER A 123 -6.00 -16.03 -18.05
C SER A 123 -6.13 -15.39 -19.42
N ILE A 124 -5.59 -16.03 -20.45
CA ILE A 124 -5.73 -15.62 -21.85
C ILE A 124 -6.53 -16.68 -22.60
N ASN A 125 -7.65 -16.31 -23.20
CA ASN A 125 -8.54 -17.23 -23.91
C ASN A 125 -8.93 -18.48 -23.11
N GLY A 126 -9.11 -18.33 -21.78
CA GLY A 126 -9.47 -19.42 -20.88
C GLY A 126 -8.30 -20.32 -20.43
N ALA A 127 -7.08 -20.05 -20.87
CA ALA A 127 -5.87 -20.74 -20.43
C ALA A 127 -5.08 -19.89 -19.44
N TRP A 128 -4.60 -20.52 -18.35
CA TRP A 128 -3.74 -19.84 -17.39
C TRP A 128 -2.31 -19.71 -17.91
N VAL A 129 -1.79 -18.48 -17.89
CA VAL A 129 -0.40 -18.13 -18.27
C VAL A 129 0.31 -17.64 -17.00
N ALA A 130 1.21 -18.45 -16.47
CA ALA A 130 1.91 -18.15 -15.22
C ALA A 130 2.95 -17.02 -15.36
N ASN A 131 3.63 -16.94 -16.51
CA ASN A 131 4.65 -15.93 -16.78
C ASN A 131 4.11 -14.91 -17.81
N THR A 132 3.78 -13.73 -17.36
CA THR A 132 3.20 -12.67 -18.19
C THR A 132 4.22 -12.10 -19.18
N GLU A 133 3.91 -12.17 -20.48
CA GLU A 133 4.71 -11.54 -21.52
C GLU A 133 4.05 -10.23 -21.97
N TYR A 134 4.55 -9.10 -21.48
CA TYR A 134 3.96 -7.78 -21.68
C TYR A 134 4.09 -7.23 -23.12
N SER A 135 4.89 -7.86 -23.99
CA SER A 135 4.97 -7.53 -25.41
C SER A 135 3.93 -8.25 -26.25
N ASP A 136 3.32 -9.33 -25.73
CA ASP A 136 2.30 -10.11 -26.45
C ASP A 136 0.99 -9.31 -26.59
N ALA A 137 0.43 -9.31 -27.80
CA ALA A 137 -0.77 -8.54 -28.09
C ALA A 137 -2.00 -9.01 -27.29
N GLY A 138 -2.18 -10.32 -27.12
CA GLY A 138 -3.29 -10.88 -26.34
C GLY A 138 -3.20 -10.54 -24.87
N THR A 139 -1.99 -10.61 -24.29
CA THR A 139 -1.70 -10.16 -22.91
C THR A 139 -2.05 -8.70 -22.73
N ARG A 140 -1.63 -7.83 -23.64
CA ARG A 140 -1.87 -6.39 -23.60
C ARG A 140 -3.36 -6.07 -23.66
N ASP A 141 -4.09 -6.72 -24.59
CA ASP A 141 -5.53 -6.52 -24.75
C ASP A 141 -6.30 -6.93 -23.48
N VAL A 142 -5.95 -8.06 -22.87
CA VAL A 142 -6.56 -8.53 -21.61
C VAL A 142 -6.32 -7.51 -20.50
N LEU A 143 -5.06 -7.14 -20.24
CA LEU A 143 -4.70 -6.23 -19.16
C LEU A 143 -5.32 -4.84 -19.34
N LEU A 144 -5.32 -4.28 -20.55
CA LEU A 144 -5.96 -2.99 -20.83
C LEU A 144 -7.48 -3.05 -20.66
N LYS A 145 -8.10 -4.19 -20.99
CA LYS A 145 -9.54 -4.38 -20.77
C LYS A 145 -9.85 -4.47 -19.27
N GLU A 146 -9.08 -5.23 -18.51
CA GLU A 146 -9.24 -5.38 -17.05
C GLU A 146 -9.16 -4.04 -16.33
N VAL A 147 -8.11 -3.24 -16.58
CA VAL A 147 -7.93 -1.94 -15.89
C VAL A 147 -8.98 -0.90 -16.30
N LYS A 148 -9.45 -0.92 -17.55
CA LYS A 148 -10.58 -0.08 -17.96
C LYS A 148 -11.88 -0.46 -17.25
N GLN A 149 -12.13 -1.77 -17.11
CA GLN A 149 -13.29 -2.26 -16.39
C GLN A 149 -13.19 -1.88 -14.90
N LEU A 150 -12.01 -2.03 -14.29
CA LEU A 150 -11.75 -1.59 -12.92
C LEU A 150 -12.06 -0.09 -12.73
N ALA A 151 -11.53 0.77 -13.61
CA ALA A 151 -11.78 2.19 -13.53
C ALA A 151 -13.27 2.51 -13.69
N LEU A 152 -13.98 1.86 -14.62
CA LEU A 152 -15.40 2.06 -14.84
C LEU A 152 -16.25 1.66 -13.62
N GLU A 153 -15.90 0.54 -12.98
CA GLU A 153 -16.61 0.02 -11.81
C GLU A 153 -16.44 0.90 -10.58
N TYR A 154 -15.21 1.40 -10.35
CA TYR A 154 -14.86 2.04 -9.08
C TYR A 154 -14.80 3.58 -9.12
N LYS A 155 -14.84 4.25 -10.28
CA LYS A 155 -14.69 5.71 -10.40
C LYS A 155 -15.59 6.56 -9.49
N ASP A 156 -16.78 6.06 -9.16
CA ASP A 156 -17.76 6.77 -8.33
C ASP A 156 -17.78 6.21 -6.88
N THR A 157 -16.72 5.53 -6.46
CA THR A 157 -16.66 4.88 -5.13
C THR A 157 -16.19 5.86 -4.07
N LYS A 158 -17.04 6.14 -3.09
CA LYS A 158 -16.66 6.94 -1.94
C LYS A 158 -15.62 6.21 -1.09
N GLY A 159 -14.52 6.89 -0.74
CA GLY A 159 -13.42 6.30 0.02
C GLY A 159 -12.36 5.61 -0.84
N LEU A 160 -12.48 5.62 -2.18
CA LEU A 160 -11.37 5.31 -3.05
C LEU A 160 -10.36 6.46 -3.02
N LEU A 161 -9.08 6.16 -2.80
CA LEU A 161 -8.03 7.18 -2.81
C LEU A 161 -7.32 7.26 -4.15
N LEU A 162 -6.87 6.12 -4.65
CA LEU A 162 -6.16 6.01 -5.93
C LEU A 162 -6.15 4.55 -6.44
N PHE A 163 -5.81 4.38 -7.71
CA PHE A 163 -5.55 3.08 -8.31
C PHE A 163 -4.06 2.75 -8.28
N LEU A 164 -3.74 1.51 -7.94
CA LEU A 164 -2.38 0.99 -7.95
C LEU A 164 -2.26 -0.12 -8.98
N LEU A 165 -1.37 0.02 -9.95
CA LEU A 165 -1.09 -0.98 -10.98
C LEU A 165 0.17 -1.78 -10.64
N GLY A 166 0.02 -3.09 -10.60
CA GLY A 166 1.08 -4.03 -10.32
C GLY A 166 1.35 -4.26 -8.83
N ASN A 167 2.27 -5.18 -8.61
CA ASN A 167 2.97 -5.43 -7.34
C ASN A 167 4.34 -6.03 -7.67
N GLU A 168 5.39 -5.20 -7.77
CA GLU A 168 6.75 -5.66 -8.07
C GLU A 168 6.88 -6.47 -9.37
N ASN A 169 6.14 -6.06 -10.40
CA ASN A 169 6.16 -6.76 -11.69
C ASN A 169 7.57 -6.80 -12.31
N ASN A 170 8.42 -5.85 -11.94
CA ASN A 170 9.82 -5.80 -12.34
C ASN A 170 10.63 -7.03 -11.87
N PHE A 171 10.38 -7.56 -10.69
CA PHE A 171 11.02 -8.81 -10.24
C PHE A 171 10.55 -10.03 -11.06
N GLY A 172 9.28 -10.05 -11.47
CA GLY A 172 8.74 -11.11 -12.35
C GLY A 172 9.33 -11.13 -13.76
N LEU A 173 10.04 -10.08 -14.18
CA LEU A 173 10.72 -10.06 -15.48
C LEU A 173 11.91 -11.04 -15.55
N PHE A 174 12.40 -11.47 -14.42
CA PHE A 174 13.56 -12.32 -14.28
C PHE A 174 13.22 -13.74 -13.82
N TRP A 175 12.09 -14.29 -14.21
CA TRP A 175 11.69 -15.65 -13.81
C TRP A 175 11.69 -15.89 -12.29
N GLY A 176 10.63 -15.58 -11.68
CA GLY A 176 10.33 -16.09 -10.34
C GLY A 176 11.04 -15.41 -9.18
N GLY A 177 11.35 -14.13 -9.28
CA GLY A 177 11.68 -13.34 -8.10
C GLY A 177 13.16 -13.26 -7.76
N ALA A 178 14.05 -13.52 -8.72
CA ALA A 178 15.47 -13.25 -8.50
C ALA A 178 15.69 -11.75 -8.36
N GLU A 179 16.29 -11.35 -7.27
CA GLU A 179 16.87 -10.02 -7.10
C GLU A 179 17.99 -9.85 -8.11
N THR A 180 17.87 -8.84 -8.97
CA THR A 180 18.75 -8.72 -10.14
C THR A 180 19.55 -7.45 -10.14
N GLU A 181 19.57 -6.74 -9.02
CA GLU A 181 20.38 -5.54 -8.87
C GLU A 181 21.86 -5.81 -9.11
N ASP A 182 22.31 -7.01 -8.78
CA ASP A 182 23.70 -7.46 -8.94
C ASP A 182 24.06 -8.00 -10.34
N ILE A 183 23.07 -8.15 -11.24
CA ILE A 183 23.36 -8.59 -12.62
C ILE A 183 23.88 -7.38 -13.41
N PRO A 184 25.09 -7.46 -14.02
CA PRO A 184 25.60 -6.42 -14.88
C PRO A 184 24.61 -6.02 -15.96
N VAL A 185 24.48 -4.72 -16.24
CA VAL A 185 23.45 -4.19 -17.16
C VAL A 185 23.47 -4.88 -18.53
N GLN A 186 24.66 -5.22 -19.06
CA GLN A 186 24.83 -5.90 -20.32
C GLN A 186 24.26 -7.33 -20.32
N ASP A 187 24.15 -7.96 -19.16
CA ASP A 187 23.67 -9.34 -19.00
C ASP A 187 22.16 -9.39 -18.68
N ARG A 188 21.53 -8.22 -18.49
CA ARG A 188 20.10 -8.09 -18.22
C ARG A 188 19.29 -8.27 -19.50
N LYS A 189 19.03 -9.51 -19.90
CA LYS A 189 18.13 -9.84 -21.04
C LYS A 189 16.70 -9.30 -20.87
N SER A 190 16.38 -8.80 -19.69
CA SER A 190 15.07 -8.27 -19.31
C SER A 190 14.85 -6.81 -19.69
N THR A 191 15.83 -6.07 -20.25
CA THR A 191 15.63 -4.65 -20.58
C THR A 191 14.48 -4.44 -21.57
N ALA A 192 14.38 -5.30 -22.60
CA ALA A 192 13.28 -5.26 -23.56
C ALA A 192 11.92 -5.61 -22.90
N ARG A 193 11.91 -6.58 -21.99
CA ARG A 193 10.71 -6.95 -21.22
C ARG A 193 10.32 -5.83 -20.25
N ALA A 194 11.30 -5.18 -19.59
CA ALA A 194 11.05 -4.03 -18.74
C ALA A 194 10.43 -2.87 -19.53
N GLN A 195 10.98 -2.55 -20.70
CA GLN A 195 10.42 -1.52 -21.57
C GLN A 195 8.97 -1.82 -21.93
N SER A 196 8.65 -3.07 -22.32
CA SER A 196 7.28 -3.48 -22.64
C SER A 196 6.32 -3.35 -21.46
N LEU A 197 6.75 -3.73 -20.25
CA LEU A 197 5.99 -3.58 -19.03
C LEU A 197 5.66 -2.10 -18.74
N TYR A 198 6.68 -1.23 -18.68
CA TYR A 198 6.47 0.18 -18.31
C TYR A 198 5.70 0.94 -19.39
N LYS A 199 5.89 0.62 -20.66
CA LYS A 199 5.07 1.15 -21.74
C LYS A 199 3.60 0.78 -21.58
N LEU A 200 3.32 -0.48 -21.21
CA LEU A 200 1.96 -0.94 -20.96
C LEU A 200 1.35 -0.31 -19.69
N PHE A 201 2.12 -0.10 -18.63
CA PHE A 201 1.65 0.67 -17.47
C PHE A 201 1.24 2.09 -17.86
N ASN A 202 2.01 2.76 -18.71
CA ASN A 202 1.67 4.10 -19.18
C ASN A 202 0.38 4.12 -20.03
N GLU A 203 0.26 3.18 -20.94
CA GLU A 203 -0.96 3.02 -21.76
C GLU A 203 -2.20 2.73 -20.91
N ALA A 204 -2.04 1.90 -19.87
CA ALA A 204 -3.08 1.62 -18.88
C ALA A 204 -3.48 2.89 -18.12
N ALA A 205 -2.50 3.68 -17.66
CA ALA A 205 -2.76 4.94 -16.98
C ALA A 205 -3.54 5.93 -17.87
N ILE A 206 -3.13 6.10 -19.12
CA ILE A 206 -3.85 6.94 -20.09
C ILE A 206 -5.30 6.44 -20.29
N ALA A 207 -5.47 5.13 -20.49
CA ALA A 207 -6.78 4.54 -20.72
C ALA A 207 -7.72 4.68 -19.52
N MET A 208 -7.21 4.50 -18.30
CA MET A 208 -7.99 4.65 -17.07
C MET A 208 -8.40 6.12 -16.85
N LYS A 209 -7.52 7.09 -17.11
CA LYS A 209 -7.79 8.52 -16.98
C LYS A 209 -8.88 9.01 -17.92
N THR A 210 -9.12 8.36 -19.06
CA THR A 210 -10.27 8.69 -19.92
C THR A 210 -11.61 8.30 -19.30
N ILE A 211 -11.60 7.41 -18.30
CA ILE A 211 -12.79 6.88 -17.62
C ILE A 211 -12.99 7.56 -16.26
N ASP A 212 -11.88 7.73 -15.53
CA ASP A 212 -11.84 8.34 -14.20
C ASP A 212 -10.75 9.41 -14.14
N ASN A 213 -11.15 10.67 -14.03
CA ASN A 213 -10.25 11.81 -13.88
C ASN A 213 -10.23 12.36 -12.42
N SER A 214 -10.84 11.65 -11.50
CA SER A 214 -10.95 12.04 -10.10
C SER A 214 -9.93 11.36 -9.20
N HIS A 215 -9.34 10.26 -9.65
CA HIS A 215 -8.38 9.49 -8.87
C HIS A 215 -7.05 9.34 -9.60
N PRO A 216 -5.91 9.57 -8.91
CA PRO A 216 -4.58 9.34 -9.48
C PRO A 216 -4.30 7.87 -9.74
N ILE A 217 -3.37 7.61 -10.65
CA ILE A 217 -2.90 6.27 -10.99
C ILE A 217 -1.44 6.14 -10.59
N ALA A 218 -1.15 5.15 -9.75
CA ALA A 218 0.19 4.76 -9.33
C ALA A 218 0.61 3.43 -9.97
N ILE A 219 1.90 3.22 -10.14
CA ILE A 219 2.49 1.89 -10.37
C ILE A 219 3.11 1.38 -9.07
N CYS A 220 3.34 0.06 -8.93
CA CYS A 220 4.06 -0.52 -7.80
C CYS A 220 5.34 -1.22 -8.27
N ASN A 221 6.47 -0.55 -8.08
CA ASN A 221 7.80 -1.08 -8.43
C ASN A 221 8.51 -1.67 -7.23
N GLY A 222 9.25 -2.76 -7.43
CA GLY A 222 10.19 -3.27 -6.43
C GLY A 222 11.50 -2.49 -6.50
N ASP A 223 11.80 -1.75 -5.45
CA ASP A 223 12.92 -0.82 -5.30
C ASP A 223 13.13 0.10 -6.55
N LEU A 224 14.31 0.66 -6.75
CA LEU A 224 14.63 1.56 -7.87
C LEU A 224 15.05 0.83 -9.16
N LEU A 225 14.83 -0.47 -9.23
CA LEU A 225 15.21 -1.25 -10.40
C LEU A 225 14.47 -0.74 -11.65
N PHE A 226 15.20 -0.48 -12.74
CA PHE A 226 14.70 0.11 -13.99
C PHE A 226 14.15 1.54 -13.90
N LEU A 227 14.59 2.35 -12.93
CA LEU A 227 14.12 3.72 -12.79
C LEU A 227 14.30 4.54 -14.07
N ASP A 228 15.37 4.33 -14.83
CA ASP A 228 15.63 4.93 -16.14
C ASP A 228 14.55 4.59 -17.18
N GLN A 229 14.12 3.32 -17.24
CA GLN A 229 13.05 2.87 -18.12
C GLN A 229 11.69 3.42 -17.67
N ILE A 230 11.44 3.47 -16.36
CA ILE A 230 10.23 4.05 -15.78
C ILE A 230 10.14 5.53 -16.14
N ALA A 231 11.21 6.27 -15.95
CA ALA A 231 11.26 7.71 -16.26
C ALA A 231 10.98 8.00 -17.73
N LYS A 232 11.45 7.12 -18.62
CA LYS A 232 11.26 7.24 -20.06
C LYS A 232 9.84 6.87 -20.51
N GLU A 233 9.29 5.78 -20.00
CA GLU A 233 8.08 5.17 -20.55
C GLU A 233 6.81 5.54 -19.74
N CYS A 234 6.91 5.82 -18.42
CA CYS A 234 5.78 6.08 -17.54
C CYS A 234 5.51 7.58 -17.33
N THR A 235 5.38 8.34 -18.42
CA THR A 235 5.20 9.81 -18.36
C THR A 235 3.82 10.24 -17.85
N ASP A 236 2.78 9.44 -18.11
CA ASP A 236 1.39 9.71 -17.75
C ASP A 236 0.95 9.06 -16.43
N VAL A 237 1.79 8.23 -15.81
CA VAL A 237 1.59 7.75 -14.44
C VAL A 237 1.69 8.93 -13.48
N ASP A 238 0.79 9.05 -12.50
CA ASP A 238 0.73 10.19 -11.59
C ASP A 238 1.68 10.05 -10.41
N VAL A 239 1.83 8.82 -9.89
CA VAL A 239 2.55 8.51 -8.65
C VAL A 239 3.50 7.34 -8.86
N PHE A 240 4.75 7.50 -8.43
CA PHE A 240 5.70 6.41 -8.34
C PHE A 240 5.50 5.66 -7.02
N GLY A 241 4.73 4.58 -7.07
CA GLY A 241 4.61 3.65 -5.96
C GLY A 241 5.78 2.67 -5.93
N ILE A 242 6.28 2.38 -4.73
CA ILE A 242 7.51 1.61 -4.56
C ILE A 242 7.49 0.76 -3.29
N ASN A 243 7.89 -0.51 -3.41
CA ASN A 243 8.14 -1.40 -2.27
C ASN A 243 9.62 -1.39 -1.94
N VAL A 244 9.99 -1.10 -0.68
CA VAL A 244 11.39 -0.92 -0.29
C VAL A 244 11.69 -1.50 1.08
N TYR A 245 12.64 -2.42 1.14
CA TYR A 245 13.11 -3.06 2.36
C TYR A 245 14.63 -2.84 2.54
N ARG A 246 15.00 -1.66 3.05
CA ARG A 246 16.41 -1.22 3.21
C ARG A 246 16.82 -1.00 4.68
N GLY A 247 16.06 -1.55 5.62
CA GLY A 247 16.28 -1.34 7.05
C GLY A 247 15.79 0.03 7.52
N VAL A 248 16.56 0.70 8.38
CA VAL A 248 16.14 1.94 9.06
C VAL A 248 16.11 3.18 8.17
N SER A 249 16.76 3.15 7.00
CA SER A 249 16.88 4.28 6.08
C SER A 249 16.68 3.84 4.63
N PHE A 250 16.03 4.70 3.84
CA PHE A 250 15.86 4.52 2.40
C PHE A 250 17.05 5.06 1.58
N GLY A 251 18.05 5.65 2.24
CA GLY A 251 19.25 6.19 1.59
C GLY A 251 18.94 7.36 0.65
N ASP A 252 19.44 7.27 -0.56
CA ASP A 252 19.34 8.31 -1.61
C ASP A 252 18.05 8.25 -2.47
N LEU A 253 17.12 7.35 -2.12
CA LEU A 253 15.93 7.05 -2.93
C LEU A 253 15.14 8.32 -3.33
N PHE A 254 14.82 9.18 -2.37
CA PHE A 254 14.00 10.37 -2.62
C PHE A 254 14.67 11.33 -3.61
N GLU A 255 15.99 11.53 -3.45
CA GLU A 255 16.78 12.42 -4.31
C GLU A 255 16.90 11.84 -5.72
N ARG A 256 17.12 10.52 -5.82
CA ARG A 256 17.19 9.84 -7.10
C ARG A 256 15.88 9.93 -7.86
N VAL A 257 14.74 9.60 -7.23
CA VAL A 257 13.44 9.69 -7.90
C VAL A 257 13.14 11.13 -8.32
N LYS A 258 13.45 12.12 -7.47
CA LYS A 258 13.26 13.53 -7.83
C LYS A 258 14.07 13.93 -9.05
N LYS A 259 15.35 13.51 -9.12
CA LYS A 259 16.28 13.88 -10.18
C LYS A 259 16.04 13.11 -11.47
N GLU A 260 15.79 11.79 -11.37
CA GLU A 260 15.78 10.88 -12.50
C GLU A 260 14.39 10.71 -13.11
N TYR A 261 13.30 10.83 -12.30
CA TYR A 261 11.93 10.66 -12.78
C TYR A 261 11.04 11.90 -12.60
N GLY A 262 11.22 12.65 -11.53
CA GLY A 262 10.47 13.89 -11.31
C GLY A 262 8.99 13.68 -10.95
N LYS A 263 8.63 12.56 -10.35
CA LYS A 263 7.27 12.23 -9.88
C LYS A 263 7.22 12.11 -8.35
N PRO A 264 6.03 12.25 -7.73
CA PRO A 264 5.88 11.99 -6.31
C PRO A 264 6.09 10.51 -5.97
N VAL A 265 6.70 10.27 -4.81
CA VAL A 265 6.94 8.94 -4.25
C VAL A 265 5.85 8.59 -3.26
N LEU A 266 5.29 7.39 -3.41
CA LEU A 266 4.44 6.74 -2.42
C LEU A 266 5.04 5.37 -2.08
N PHE A 267 5.43 5.16 -0.83
CA PHE A 267 5.86 3.82 -0.42
C PHE A 267 4.65 2.90 -0.34
N THR A 268 4.53 2.00 -1.29
CA THR A 268 3.43 1.02 -1.32
C THR A 268 3.66 -0.14 -0.36
N GLU A 269 4.94 -0.42 -0.06
CA GLU A 269 5.36 -1.27 1.05
C GLU A 269 6.71 -0.82 1.60
N PHE A 270 6.82 -0.87 2.90
CA PHE A 270 8.06 -0.91 3.67
C PHE A 270 7.75 -1.50 5.05
N GLY A 271 8.71 -2.19 5.63
CA GLY A 271 8.43 -2.88 6.88
C GLY A 271 9.66 -3.44 7.55
N SER A 272 9.41 -4.14 8.63
CA SER A 272 10.38 -4.97 9.35
C SER A 272 9.62 -6.04 10.08
N ASP A 273 10.14 -7.24 10.10
CA ASP A 273 9.59 -8.27 10.97
C ASP A 273 9.88 -8.00 12.44
N ALA A 274 9.13 -8.65 13.31
CA ALA A 274 9.30 -8.60 14.75
C ALA A 274 10.10 -9.80 15.28
N PHE A 275 10.79 -10.53 14.40
CA PHE A 275 11.56 -11.72 14.74
C PHE A 275 13.06 -11.46 14.62
N ASN A 276 13.83 -11.85 15.60
CA ASN A 276 15.29 -11.74 15.56
C ASN A 276 15.90 -13.13 15.30
N ALA A 277 16.45 -13.30 14.09
CA ALA A 277 16.97 -14.57 13.60
C ALA A 277 18.22 -15.06 14.36
N ILE A 278 18.99 -14.16 15.00
CA ILE A 278 20.17 -14.54 15.81
C ILE A 278 19.72 -15.12 17.16
N THR A 279 18.78 -14.46 17.82
CA THR A 279 18.31 -14.88 19.16
C THR A 279 17.18 -15.90 19.08
N ASN A 280 16.61 -16.10 17.90
CA ASN A 280 15.44 -16.95 17.62
C ASN A 280 14.23 -16.58 18.51
N LYS A 281 13.97 -15.28 18.65
CA LYS A 281 12.92 -14.72 19.52
C LYS A 281 12.31 -13.47 18.91
N GLU A 282 11.08 -13.15 19.36
CA GLU A 282 10.44 -11.88 19.05
C GLU A 282 11.28 -10.68 19.54
N ASP A 283 11.47 -9.68 18.67
CA ASP A 283 12.15 -8.40 18.94
C ASP A 283 11.31 -7.21 18.48
N GLN A 284 10.30 -6.90 19.25
CA GLN A 284 9.39 -5.77 18.99
C GLN A 284 10.10 -4.41 18.97
N ILE A 285 11.24 -4.28 19.64
CA ILE A 285 12.00 -3.03 19.74
C ILE A 285 12.77 -2.77 18.44
N ALA A 286 13.39 -3.78 17.86
CA ALA A 286 14.03 -3.70 16.56
C ALA A 286 13.01 -3.27 15.48
N GLN A 287 11.86 -3.97 15.37
CA GLN A 287 10.77 -3.62 14.46
C GLN A 287 10.34 -2.16 14.62
N ALA A 288 10.02 -1.74 15.85
CA ALA A 288 9.55 -0.38 16.13
C ALA A 288 10.60 0.69 15.80
N THR A 289 11.89 0.38 16.00
CA THR A 289 13.00 1.29 15.71
C THR A 289 13.15 1.51 14.20
N ILE A 290 13.09 0.44 13.41
CA ILE A 290 13.17 0.51 11.94
C ILE A 290 11.98 1.29 11.39
N LEU A 291 10.75 0.92 11.76
CA LEU A 291 9.54 1.59 11.29
C LEU A 291 9.50 3.08 11.65
N ARG A 292 9.95 3.45 12.85
CA ARG A 292 10.08 4.86 13.23
C ARG A 292 11.08 5.60 12.35
N GLY A 293 12.21 4.98 12.01
CA GLY A 293 13.22 5.53 11.12
C GLY A 293 12.67 5.78 9.73
N ASN A 294 11.98 4.80 9.17
CA ASN A 294 11.34 4.89 7.85
C ASN A 294 10.30 6.03 7.79
N TRP A 295 9.36 6.09 8.75
CA TRP A 295 8.36 7.15 8.80
C TRP A 295 8.98 8.55 9.02
N LYS A 296 10.09 8.62 9.77
CA LYS A 296 10.83 9.88 9.91
C LYS A 296 11.31 10.39 8.56
N GLU A 297 11.92 9.53 7.73
CA GLU A 297 12.39 9.92 6.40
C GLU A 297 11.24 10.25 5.46
N ILE A 298 10.13 9.50 5.48
CA ILE A 298 8.91 9.79 4.72
C ILE A 298 8.44 11.22 5.01
N TYR A 299 8.30 11.59 6.28
CA TYR A 299 7.84 12.92 6.67
C TYR A 299 8.87 14.03 6.40
N GLU A 300 10.17 13.75 6.55
CA GLU A 300 11.24 14.72 6.24
C GLU A 300 11.31 15.06 4.74
N ASN A 301 10.81 14.18 3.88
CA ASN A 301 10.76 14.36 2.43
C ASN A 301 9.38 14.79 1.91
N ALA A 302 8.41 15.05 2.79
CA ALA A 302 7.13 15.63 2.43
C ALA A 302 7.30 17.11 1.97
N ASP A 303 6.44 17.57 1.07
CA ASP A 303 6.51 18.94 0.53
C ASP A 303 6.41 20.01 1.63
N GLY A 304 7.24 21.03 1.55
CA GLY A 304 7.32 22.12 2.52
C GLY A 304 8.18 21.83 3.76
N ILE A 305 8.75 20.63 3.92
CA ILE A 305 9.62 20.28 5.07
C ILE A 305 11.10 20.60 4.78
N GLY A 306 11.55 20.49 3.53
CA GLY A 306 12.86 21.01 3.15
C GLY A 306 13.90 20.00 2.67
N LYS A 307 13.61 18.69 2.66
CA LYS A 307 14.44 17.69 1.95
C LYS A 307 14.00 17.58 0.49
N SER A 308 13.79 16.41 -0.04
CA SER A 308 13.44 16.22 -1.45
C SER A 308 12.06 16.77 -1.83
N ASN A 309 11.14 16.92 -0.86
CA ASN A 309 9.79 17.47 -1.06
C ASN A 309 8.93 16.67 -2.08
N ASN A 310 9.19 15.39 -2.26
CA ASN A 310 8.50 14.57 -3.26
C ASN A 310 7.80 13.34 -2.67
N CYS A 311 7.76 13.20 -1.34
CA CYS A 311 7.07 12.09 -0.69
C CYS A 311 5.65 12.47 -0.29
N ILE A 312 4.66 11.66 -0.67
CA ILE A 312 3.25 11.85 -0.34
C ILE A 312 2.74 10.87 0.73
N GLY A 313 3.62 10.07 1.33
CA GLY A 313 3.33 9.13 2.39
C GLY A 313 3.75 7.70 2.09
N GLY A 314 3.16 6.74 2.80
CA GLY A 314 3.48 5.34 2.59
C GLY A 314 2.59 4.38 3.36
N PHE A 315 2.77 3.09 3.09
CA PHE A 315 2.05 1.97 3.69
C PHE A 315 3.02 1.06 4.43
N THR A 316 2.88 0.98 5.75
CA THR A 316 3.62 0.00 6.55
C THR A 316 3.18 -1.41 6.20
N PHE A 317 4.11 -2.30 5.94
CA PHE A 317 3.88 -3.73 5.76
C PHE A 317 4.29 -4.45 7.05
N GLN A 318 3.32 -5.04 7.80
CA GLN A 318 1.88 -5.07 7.61
C GLN A 318 1.14 -4.96 8.95
N PHE A 319 -0.20 -4.97 8.94
CA PHE A 319 -1.00 -4.76 10.15
C PHE A 319 -0.94 -5.95 11.12
N SER A 320 -1.18 -7.16 10.64
CA SER A 320 -1.13 -8.38 11.47
C SER A 320 -0.24 -9.44 10.86
N ASP A 321 0.26 -10.35 11.68
CA ASP A 321 1.12 -11.45 11.24
C ASP A 321 0.48 -12.30 10.12
N GLY A 322 1.31 -12.75 9.18
CA GLY A 322 0.86 -13.55 8.05
C GLY A 322 0.51 -15.00 8.43
N TRP A 323 1.33 -15.65 9.24
CA TRP A 323 1.29 -17.09 9.51
C TRP A 323 1.41 -17.96 8.26
N TRP A 324 1.97 -17.41 7.20
CA TRP A 324 2.28 -18.12 5.95
C TRP A 324 3.38 -17.38 5.18
N LYS A 325 4.09 -18.11 4.36
CA LYS A 325 5.13 -17.59 3.44
C LYS A 325 4.72 -17.82 2.00
N THR A 326 5.32 -17.08 1.09
CA THR A 326 5.09 -17.27 -0.34
C THR A 326 5.28 -18.72 -0.75
N GLY A 327 4.25 -19.32 -1.36
CA GLY A 327 4.24 -20.71 -1.80
C GLY A 327 3.93 -21.76 -0.71
N GLN A 328 3.76 -21.36 0.54
CA GLN A 328 3.44 -22.28 1.63
C GLN A 328 1.96 -22.72 1.58
N ILE A 329 1.74 -24.02 1.63
CA ILE A 329 0.39 -24.64 1.56
C ILE A 329 0.12 -25.63 2.71
N ILE A 330 1.10 -25.88 3.56
CA ILE A 330 1.01 -26.77 4.74
C ILE A 330 1.56 -26.07 5.97
N ASN A 331 1.22 -26.56 7.16
CA ASN A 331 1.68 -26.00 8.46
C ASN A 331 1.31 -24.53 8.64
N LEU A 332 0.17 -24.11 8.11
CA LEU A 332 -0.31 -22.72 8.17
C LEU A 332 -0.83 -22.32 9.57
N ASP A 333 -0.89 -23.27 10.49
CA ASP A 333 -1.24 -23.12 11.90
C ASP A 333 -0.01 -23.06 12.83
N ILE A 334 1.20 -23.10 12.25
CA ILE A 334 2.46 -22.98 12.95
C ILE A 334 3.05 -21.60 12.62
N HIS A 335 3.29 -20.77 13.63
CA HIS A 335 4.04 -19.52 13.48
C HIS A 335 5.53 -19.84 13.35
N ASP A 336 6.02 -19.92 12.14
CA ASP A 336 7.36 -20.43 11.81
C ASP A 336 8.45 -19.46 12.30
N THR A 337 9.52 -20.03 12.87
CA THR A 337 10.70 -19.29 13.33
C THR A 337 11.86 -19.31 12.36
N SER A 338 11.67 -19.86 11.14
CA SER A 338 12.72 -19.87 10.11
C SER A 338 12.60 -18.62 9.22
N ALA A 339 13.67 -17.84 9.11
CA ALA A 339 13.71 -16.69 8.24
C ALA A 339 13.66 -17.09 6.76
N SER A 340 12.93 -16.32 5.94
CA SER A 340 12.66 -16.63 4.53
C SER A 340 13.77 -16.20 3.59
N TRP A 341 14.38 -15.02 3.84
CA TRP A 341 15.39 -14.41 2.99
C TRP A 341 16.39 -13.57 3.78
N ALA A 342 17.53 -13.21 3.17
CA ALA A 342 18.59 -12.43 3.80
C ALA A 342 18.50 -10.96 3.41
N ASN A 343 18.65 -10.05 4.39
CA ASN A 343 18.72 -8.62 4.12
C ASN A 343 19.70 -7.90 5.06
N GLY A 344 20.83 -7.44 4.51
CA GLY A 344 21.88 -6.74 5.24
C GLY A 344 21.51 -5.34 5.75
N GLY A 345 20.42 -4.76 5.30
CA GLY A 345 19.89 -3.49 5.80
C GLY A 345 19.31 -3.57 7.22
N TYR A 346 18.99 -4.79 7.68
CA TYR A 346 18.40 -5.05 8.99
C TYR A 346 19.50 -5.48 9.98
N VAL A 347 20.28 -4.50 10.40
CA VAL A 347 21.52 -4.71 11.17
C VAL A 347 21.35 -5.32 12.57
N PHE A 348 20.13 -5.39 13.10
CA PHE A 348 19.87 -5.91 14.44
C PHE A 348 20.02 -7.43 14.53
N ASP A 349 19.86 -8.14 13.41
CA ASP A 349 19.90 -9.60 13.36
C ASP A 349 20.57 -10.16 12.10
N PHE A 350 21.18 -9.32 11.28
CA PHE A 350 21.88 -9.75 10.09
C PHE A 350 23.18 -10.48 10.40
N GLU A 351 23.31 -11.68 9.84
CA GLU A 351 24.55 -12.45 9.80
C GLU A 351 24.81 -12.92 8.35
N LYS A 352 26.02 -12.62 7.84
CA LYS A 352 26.36 -12.94 6.44
C LYS A 352 26.18 -14.43 6.13
N GLY A 353 25.44 -14.74 5.09
CA GLY A 353 25.17 -16.11 4.65
C GLY A 353 24.01 -16.79 5.36
N LYS A 354 23.29 -16.08 6.23
CA LYS A 354 22.07 -16.56 6.88
C LYS A 354 20.87 -15.67 6.51
N ASN A 355 19.70 -16.28 6.44
CA ASN A 355 18.45 -15.54 6.32
C ASN A 355 18.11 -14.88 7.67
N ASN A 356 17.56 -13.67 7.61
CA ASN A 356 17.16 -12.91 8.80
C ASN A 356 15.77 -12.28 8.71
N MET A 357 15.12 -12.29 7.53
CA MET A 357 13.78 -11.75 7.37
C MET A 357 12.74 -12.86 7.41
N ASN A 358 11.78 -12.78 8.34
CA ASN A 358 10.72 -13.76 8.48
C ASN A 358 9.36 -13.19 8.08
N GLU A 359 8.82 -13.62 6.93
CA GLU A 359 7.58 -13.09 6.35
C GLU A 359 6.39 -13.22 7.30
N GLU A 360 6.34 -14.24 8.15
CA GLU A 360 5.22 -14.45 9.06
C GLU A 360 5.14 -13.42 10.20
N TRP A 361 6.24 -12.70 10.49
CA TRP A 361 6.37 -11.82 11.64
C TRP A 361 6.34 -10.32 11.31
N PHE A 362 5.93 -9.94 10.12
CA PHE A 362 5.87 -8.53 9.72
C PHE A 362 4.74 -7.73 10.36
N GLY A 363 3.78 -8.40 11.01
CA GLY A 363 2.67 -7.72 11.67
C GLY A 363 3.11 -6.76 12.76
N ILE A 364 2.55 -5.54 12.78
CA ILE A 364 2.66 -4.65 13.94
C ILE A 364 1.72 -5.05 15.09
N CYS A 365 0.85 -6.01 14.82
CA CYS A 365 0.05 -6.74 15.80
C CYS A 365 0.30 -8.24 15.62
N SER A 366 0.52 -8.94 16.72
CA SER A 366 0.50 -10.40 16.71
C SER A 366 -0.93 -10.92 16.69
N LYS A 367 -1.12 -12.11 16.13
CA LYS A 367 -2.42 -12.74 15.92
C LYS A 367 -2.62 -13.86 16.94
N GLY A 368 -3.73 -13.79 17.66
CA GLY A 368 -4.16 -14.84 18.57
C GLY A 368 -4.98 -15.94 17.87
N PRO A 369 -5.42 -16.95 18.63
CA PRO A 369 -6.24 -18.03 18.09
C PRO A 369 -7.50 -17.50 17.39
N THR A 370 -7.88 -18.17 16.31
CA THR A 370 -9.12 -17.90 15.58
C THR A 370 -10.30 -18.60 16.29
N ASP A 371 -11.40 -17.88 16.51
CA ASP A 371 -12.63 -18.43 17.05
C ASP A 371 -13.42 -19.24 16.00
N GLU A 372 -14.53 -19.86 16.43
CA GLU A 372 -15.42 -20.63 15.56
C GLU A 372 -16.08 -19.82 14.42
N ASN A 373 -16.10 -18.49 14.55
CA ASN A 373 -16.63 -17.57 13.53
C ASN A 373 -15.54 -17.07 12.56
N GLY A 374 -14.30 -17.54 12.69
CA GLY A 374 -13.17 -17.07 11.88
C GLY A 374 -12.57 -15.74 12.34
N ILE A 375 -12.92 -15.26 13.53
CA ILE A 375 -12.40 -14.02 14.12
C ILE A 375 -11.26 -14.36 15.08
N TYR A 376 -10.18 -13.58 15.01
CA TYR A 376 -9.05 -13.71 15.91
C TYR A 376 -8.80 -12.37 16.64
N GLN A 377 -8.17 -12.48 17.80
CA GLN A 377 -7.76 -11.30 18.56
C GLN A 377 -6.38 -10.84 18.12
N LEU A 378 -6.21 -9.53 18.06
CA LEU A 378 -4.91 -8.90 17.80
C LEU A 378 -4.31 -8.35 19.09
N THR A 379 -3.02 -8.58 19.27
CA THR A 379 -2.24 -7.96 20.34
C THR A 379 -1.24 -6.96 19.73
N PRO A 380 -1.46 -5.64 19.93
CA PRO A 380 -0.54 -4.62 19.42
C PRO A 380 0.87 -4.77 19.98
N ARG A 381 1.87 -4.73 19.10
CA ARG A 381 3.30 -4.71 19.43
C ARG A 381 3.79 -3.28 19.70
N SER A 382 5.01 -3.14 20.16
CA SER A 382 5.67 -1.84 20.37
C SER A 382 5.58 -0.93 19.14
N ALA A 383 5.66 -1.49 17.93
CA ALA A 383 5.54 -0.78 16.68
C ALA A 383 4.19 -0.06 16.53
N TYR A 384 3.08 -0.70 16.92
CA TYR A 384 1.75 -0.08 16.90
C TYR A 384 1.71 1.23 17.69
N TYR A 385 2.22 1.22 18.92
CA TYR A 385 2.20 2.40 19.81
C TYR A 385 3.15 3.50 19.32
N ILE A 386 4.28 3.12 18.73
CA ILE A 386 5.21 4.07 18.11
C ILE A 386 4.57 4.73 16.90
N LEU A 387 3.96 3.96 16.00
CA LEU A 387 3.30 4.49 14.81
C LEU A 387 2.10 5.34 15.17
N LYS A 388 1.35 5.01 16.22
CA LYS A 388 0.28 5.87 16.75
C LYS A 388 0.81 7.27 17.11
N LYS A 389 1.98 7.37 17.75
CA LYS A 389 2.61 8.67 18.06
C LYS A 389 3.13 9.38 16.79
N VAL A 390 3.66 8.62 15.84
CA VAL A 390 4.15 9.15 14.55
C VAL A 390 3.01 9.73 13.73
N HIS A 391 1.90 9.02 13.57
CA HIS A 391 0.77 9.47 12.76
C HIS A 391 0.02 10.68 13.37
N GLN A 392 0.24 10.99 14.64
CA GLN A 392 -0.22 12.24 15.23
C GLN A 392 0.59 13.47 14.77
N LEU A 393 1.78 13.25 14.17
CA LEU A 393 2.58 14.31 13.59
C LEU A 393 2.05 14.59 12.18
N ASN A 394 1.63 15.83 11.92
CA ASN A 394 1.23 16.24 10.57
C ASN A 394 2.37 17.03 9.93
N PRO A 395 3.06 16.49 8.89
CA PRO A 395 4.14 17.22 8.22
C PRO A 395 3.65 18.50 7.53
N TYR A 396 2.39 18.58 7.13
CA TYR A 396 1.80 19.74 6.46
C TYR A 396 1.26 20.82 7.40
N ALA A 397 1.43 20.68 8.71
CA ALA A 397 1.01 21.73 9.64
C ALA A 397 1.86 23.00 9.44
N ASN A 398 1.19 24.17 9.33
CA ASN A 398 1.80 25.46 9.03
C ASN A 398 2.99 25.85 9.92
N SER A 399 3.06 25.31 11.12
CA SER A 399 4.14 25.56 12.09
C SER A 399 5.30 24.58 11.99
N ASN A 400 5.25 23.60 11.07
CA ASN A 400 6.29 22.57 10.95
C ASN A 400 7.49 23.05 10.11
N SER A 401 8.64 22.55 10.48
CA SER A 401 9.91 22.67 9.78
C SER A 401 10.71 21.38 10.01
N LEU A 402 11.70 21.13 9.20
CA LEU A 402 12.56 19.95 9.33
C LEU A 402 13.10 19.81 10.77
N LYS A 403 13.64 20.89 11.35
CA LYS A 403 14.18 20.90 12.72
C LYS A 403 13.13 20.55 13.78
N LYS A 404 11.91 21.09 13.64
CA LYS A 404 10.81 20.83 14.57
C LYS A 404 10.33 19.39 14.45
N LEU A 405 10.20 18.89 13.23
CA LEU A 405 9.80 17.50 12.96
C LEU A 405 10.83 16.52 13.57
N GLN A 406 12.10 16.71 13.32
CA GLN A 406 13.18 15.90 13.89
C GLN A 406 13.16 15.91 15.42
N LYS A 407 12.96 17.08 16.04
CA LYS A 407 12.83 17.19 17.50
C LYS A 407 11.63 16.38 18.01
N ASN A 408 10.53 16.35 17.29
CA ASN A 408 9.35 15.56 17.69
C ASN A 408 9.64 14.05 17.57
N PHE A 409 10.24 13.60 16.48
CA PHE A 409 10.65 12.19 16.32
C PHE A 409 11.63 11.73 17.40
N ASN A 410 12.56 12.59 17.84
CA ASN A 410 13.50 12.25 18.91
C ASN A 410 12.82 12.04 20.28
N LYS A 411 11.60 12.55 20.47
CA LYS A 411 10.80 12.31 21.70
C LYS A 411 10.01 11.00 21.63
N ILE A 412 9.85 10.43 20.46
CA ILE A 412 9.16 9.15 20.27
C ILE A 412 10.19 8.03 20.51
N THR A 413 10.19 7.47 21.69
CA THR A 413 11.11 6.38 22.08
C THR A 413 10.40 5.05 22.05
N SER A 414 11.13 4.00 21.66
CA SER A 414 10.69 2.60 21.68
C SER A 414 10.85 2.00 23.09
N SER A 415 10.19 2.56 24.09
CA SER A 415 10.08 1.87 25.39
C SER A 415 9.02 0.77 25.30
N LYS A 416 9.28 -0.39 25.91
CA LYS A 416 8.27 -1.46 26.08
C LYS A 416 6.98 -0.83 26.58
N GLY A 417 5.88 -1.15 25.90
CA GLY A 417 4.59 -0.57 26.15
C GLY A 417 4.26 -0.44 27.62
N SER A 418 4.14 0.78 28.05
CA SER A 418 3.39 1.15 29.24
C SER A 418 2.26 2.08 28.76
N GLU A 419 1.05 1.52 28.77
CA GLU A 419 -0.27 2.13 28.66
C GLU A 419 -0.74 2.56 27.27
#